data_4e33f8f818a2bcfaa44e2345042fcf53
#
_entry.id   4e33f8f818a2bcfaa44e2345042fcf53
#
_cell.length_a   1.000
_cell.length_b   1.000
_cell.length_c   1.000
_cell.angle_alpha   90.00
_cell.angle_beta   90.00
_cell.angle_gamma   90.00
#
_symmetry.space_group_name_H-M   'P 1'
#
loop_
_entity.id
_entity.type
_entity.pdbx_description
1 polymer ?
#
loop_
_entity_poly.entity_id
_entity_poly.type
_entity_poly.pdbx_seq_one_letter_code
_entity_poly.pdbx_strand_id
1 'polypeptide(L)'
;MGQPMKHSNSNWKDRAFSLVELLVVIAVLGIVLFFAFPNIIQVKSDSEKDLAKARAETLNLASAAYFQAIGTNVAATSWAGKTAEQRYQLITPYIAFPAASLSNFLPSSDYSITFDASAPHKVKATLMGPGSTNIPY
;
A
#
# COMPACT_ATOMS: atom_id res chain seq x y z
N MET A 1 -78.26 -20.38 -12.30
CA MET A 1 -77.96 -18.97 -11.96
C MET A 1 -76.42 -18.87 -11.79
N GLY A 2 -75.75 -18.41 -12.86
CA GLY A 2 -74.31 -18.25 -12.85
C GLY A 2 -73.94 -16.83 -12.40
N GLN A 3 -73.13 -16.71 -11.37
CA GLN A 3 -72.54 -15.45 -10.96
C GLN A 3 -71.32 -15.12 -11.86
N PRO A 4 -71.20 -13.91 -12.39
CA PRO A 4 -70.02 -13.53 -13.17
C PRO A 4 -68.85 -13.28 -12.26
N MET A 5 -67.72 -13.93 -12.54
CA MET A 5 -66.44 -13.68 -11.90
C MET A 5 -65.96 -12.25 -12.21
N LYS A 6 -65.79 -11.48 -11.13
CA LYS A 6 -65.23 -10.12 -11.17
C LYS A 6 -63.74 -10.22 -11.40
N HIS A 7 -63.27 -9.97 -12.63
CA HIS A 7 -61.87 -9.78 -12.92
C HIS A 7 -61.38 -8.53 -12.21
N SER A 8 -60.54 -8.72 -11.16
CA SER A 8 -59.79 -7.65 -10.57
C SER A 8 -58.64 -7.26 -11.51
N ASN A 9 -58.84 -6.16 -12.26
CA ASN A 9 -57.74 -5.51 -12.95
C ASN A 9 -56.85 -4.84 -11.93
N SER A 10 -55.79 -5.50 -11.54
CA SER A 10 -54.67 -4.88 -10.86
C SER A 10 -53.92 -4.04 -11.91
N ASN A 11 -54.29 -2.76 -11.99
CA ASN A 11 -53.50 -1.76 -12.71
C ASN A 11 -52.18 -1.56 -11.96
N TRP A 12 -51.21 -2.43 -12.23
CA TRP A 12 -49.82 -2.13 -11.98
C TRP A 12 -49.44 -1.05 -12.97
N LYS A 13 -49.54 0.22 -12.56
CA LYS A 13 -48.95 1.32 -13.30
C LYS A 13 -47.44 1.07 -13.27
N ASP A 14 -46.92 0.45 -14.32
CA ASP A 14 -45.51 0.41 -14.64
C ASP A 14 -45.05 1.86 -14.71
N ARG A 15 -44.42 2.32 -13.63
CA ARG A 15 -43.72 3.60 -13.62
C ARG A 15 -42.47 3.39 -14.45
N ALA A 16 -42.60 3.57 -15.76
CA ALA A 16 -41.47 3.65 -16.66
C ALA A 16 -40.68 4.91 -16.26
N PHE A 17 -39.38 4.73 -15.98
CA PHE A 17 -38.48 5.84 -15.72
C PHE A 17 -38.49 6.81 -16.92
N SER A 18 -38.68 8.09 -16.65
CA SER A 18 -38.56 9.13 -17.65
C SER A 18 -37.09 9.24 -18.10
N LEU A 19 -36.89 9.45 -19.40
CA LEU A 19 -35.55 9.66 -19.97
C LEU A 19 -34.82 10.85 -19.29
N VAL A 20 -35.62 11.88 -18.92
CA VAL A 20 -35.11 13.05 -18.17
C VAL A 20 -34.65 12.66 -16.75
N GLU A 21 -35.38 11.77 -16.07
CA GLU A 21 -35.01 11.29 -14.73
C GLU A 21 -33.70 10.49 -14.75
N LEU A 22 -33.50 9.65 -15.77
CA LEU A 22 -32.24 8.95 -15.98
C LEU A 22 -31.09 9.94 -16.26
N LEU A 23 -31.35 10.95 -17.09
CA LEU A 23 -30.34 11.97 -17.41
C LEU A 23 -29.90 12.78 -16.19
N VAL A 24 -30.84 13.14 -15.31
CA VAL A 24 -30.54 13.83 -14.06
C VAL A 24 -29.70 12.93 -13.13
N VAL A 25 -30.02 11.65 -13.02
CA VAL A 25 -29.27 10.71 -12.19
C VAL A 25 -27.82 10.59 -12.67
N ILE A 26 -27.57 10.40 -13.96
CA ILE A 26 -26.20 10.31 -14.48
C ILE A 26 -25.45 11.64 -14.34
N ALA A 27 -26.11 12.78 -14.46
CA ALA A 27 -25.50 14.09 -14.26
C ALA A 27 -25.04 14.26 -12.79
N VAL A 28 -25.91 13.92 -11.82
CA VAL A 28 -25.57 13.97 -10.38
C VAL A 28 -24.46 13.00 -10.04
N LEU A 29 -24.50 11.76 -10.55
CA LEU A 29 -23.42 10.79 -10.36
C LEU A 29 -22.08 11.30 -10.93
N GLY A 30 -22.09 11.95 -12.09
CA GLY A 30 -20.90 12.55 -12.68
C GLY A 30 -20.27 13.62 -11.78
N ILE A 31 -21.08 14.49 -11.18
CA ILE A 31 -20.61 15.52 -10.26
C ILE A 31 -20.03 14.90 -8.98
N VAL A 32 -20.71 13.92 -8.38
CA VAL A 32 -20.23 13.23 -7.16
C VAL A 32 -18.90 12.51 -7.41
N LEU A 33 -18.79 11.79 -8.53
CA LEU A 33 -17.55 11.11 -8.91
C LEU A 33 -16.39 12.10 -9.10
N PHE A 34 -16.64 13.25 -9.70
CA PHE A 34 -15.61 14.28 -9.89
C PHE A 34 -14.99 14.76 -8.57
N PHE A 35 -15.77 14.90 -7.51
CA PHE A 35 -15.27 15.26 -6.18
C PHE A 35 -14.62 14.09 -5.42
N ALA A 36 -14.96 12.85 -5.74
CA ALA A 36 -14.43 11.67 -5.06
C ALA A 36 -13.02 11.28 -5.56
N PHE A 37 -12.72 11.47 -6.83
CA PHE A 37 -11.47 11.04 -7.46
C PHE A 37 -10.19 11.58 -6.80
N PRO A 38 -10.03 12.90 -6.52
CA PRO A 38 -8.79 13.42 -5.95
C PRO A 38 -8.49 12.83 -4.56
N ASN A 39 -9.50 12.58 -3.76
CA ASN A 39 -9.34 11.99 -2.42
C ASN A 39 -8.83 10.55 -2.45
N ILE A 40 -9.25 9.75 -3.44
CA ILE A 40 -8.82 8.36 -3.57
C ILE A 40 -7.32 8.27 -3.88
N ILE A 41 -6.82 9.14 -4.76
CA ILE A 41 -5.39 9.17 -5.13
C ILE A 41 -4.53 9.55 -3.93
N GLN A 42 -4.96 10.51 -3.14
CA GLN A 42 -4.22 10.95 -1.94
C GLN A 42 -4.21 9.86 -0.87
N VAL A 43 -5.34 9.22 -0.58
CA VAL A 43 -5.42 8.10 0.37
C VAL A 43 -4.51 6.95 -0.03
N LYS A 44 -4.43 6.62 -1.32
CA LYS A 44 -3.51 5.60 -1.83
C LYS A 44 -2.05 5.98 -1.56
N SER A 45 -1.65 7.20 -1.89
CA SER A 45 -0.29 7.70 -1.67
C SER A 45 0.10 7.69 -0.18
N ASP A 46 -0.80 8.13 0.70
CA ASP A 46 -0.57 8.14 2.14
C ASP A 46 -0.45 6.71 2.69
N SER A 47 -1.28 5.79 2.23
CA SER A 47 -1.22 4.36 2.60
C SER A 47 0.08 3.69 2.16
N GLU A 48 0.56 3.95 0.94
CA GLU A 48 1.85 3.44 0.45
C GLU A 48 3.01 3.98 1.27
N LYS A 49 2.98 5.26 1.64
CA LYS A 49 3.98 5.91 2.48
C LYS A 49 4.04 5.30 3.88
N ASP A 50 2.90 5.05 4.50
CA ASP A 50 2.85 4.45 5.84
C ASP A 50 3.29 2.98 5.80
N LEU A 51 2.94 2.25 4.74
CA LEU A 51 3.45 0.90 4.50
C LEU A 51 4.98 0.89 4.30
N ALA A 52 5.52 1.87 3.56
CA ALA A 52 6.96 2.00 3.36
C ALA A 52 7.70 2.24 4.69
N LYS A 53 7.16 3.10 5.57
CA LYS A 53 7.71 3.33 6.92
C LYS A 53 7.70 2.05 7.75
N ALA A 54 6.58 1.33 7.80
CA ALA A 54 6.46 0.08 8.54
C ALA A 54 7.46 -0.98 8.06
N ARG A 55 7.67 -1.07 6.75
CA ARG A 55 8.68 -1.96 6.15
C ARG A 55 10.10 -1.52 6.46
N ALA A 56 10.39 -0.22 6.45
CA ALA A 56 11.70 0.31 6.86
C ALA A 56 12.00 0.00 8.33
N GLU A 57 11.02 0.13 9.23
CA GLU A 57 11.18 -0.30 10.64
C GLU A 57 11.45 -1.81 10.76
N THR A 58 10.76 -2.63 9.98
CA THR A 58 11.03 -4.08 9.93
C THR A 58 12.46 -4.38 9.51
N LEU A 59 12.99 -3.67 8.52
CA LEU A 59 14.38 -3.83 8.08
C LEU A 59 15.39 -3.38 9.16
N ASN A 60 15.09 -2.33 9.89
CA ASN A 60 15.95 -1.90 11.03
C ASN A 60 15.98 -2.94 12.13
N LEU A 61 14.83 -3.51 12.49
CA LEU A 61 14.74 -4.58 13.49
C LEU A 61 15.48 -5.84 13.03
N ALA A 62 15.33 -6.23 11.77
CA ALA A 62 16.03 -7.37 11.19
C ALA A 62 17.55 -7.15 11.15
N SER A 63 18.00 -5.94 10.84
CA SER A 63 19.42 -5.56 10.88
C SER A 63 19.97 -5.67 12.29
N ALA A 64 19.25 -5.16 13.29
CA ALA A 64 19.65 -5.28 14.69
C ALA A 64 19.73 -6.74 15.14
N ALA A 65 18.73 -7.56 14.79
CA ALA A 65 18.72 -9.00 15.09
C ALA A 65 19.89 -9.75 14.46
N TYR A 66 20.19 -9.45 13.18
CA TYR A 66 21.34 -10.01 12.48
C TYR A 66 22.68 -9.71 13.21
N PHE A 67 22.89 -8.44 13.58
CA PHE A 67 24.12 -8.04 14.31
C PHE A 67 24.20 -8.65 15.70
N GLN A 68 23.09 -8.86 16.37
CA GLN A 68 23.06 -9.55 17.66
C GLN A 68 23.34 -11.05 17.52
N ALA A 69 22.77 -11.71 16.52
CA ALA A 69 22.89 -13.15 16.36
C ALA A 69 24.30 -13.59 15.92
N ILE A 70 24.94 -12.83 15.03
CA ILE A 70 26.25 -13.19 14.45
C ILE A 70 27.43 -12.55 15.22
N GLY A 71 27.16 -11.52 15.99
CA GLY A 71 28.14 -10.71 16.67
C GLY A 71 28.62 -9.53 15.82
N THR A 72 28.78 -8.38 16.47
CA THR A 72 28.97 -7.08 15.82
C THR A 72 30.15 -7.04 14.85
N ASN A 73 31.30 -7.64 15.22
CA ASN A 73 32.52 -7.60 14.40
C ASN A 73 32.36 -8.45 13.11
N VAL A 74 31.84 -9.65 13.24
CA VAL A 74 31.64 -10.58 12.12
C VAL A 74 30.56 -10.03 11.18
N ALA A 75 29.46 -9.54 11.75
CA ALA A 75 28.38 -8.92 10.99
C ALA A 75 28.85 -7.67 10.22
N ALA A 76 29.67 -6.80 10.86
CA ALA A 76 30.21 -5.61 10.20
C ALA A 76 31.12 -5.97 9.01
N THR A 77 31.94 -6.99 9.13
CA THR A 77 32.77 -7.48 8.01
C THR A 77 31.95 -8.00 6.88
N SER A 78 30.89 -8.79 7.18
CA SER A 78 29.97 -9.33 6.19
C SER A 78 29.08 -8.27 5.52
N TRP A 79 28.87 -7.14 6.18
CA TRP A 79 28.04 -6.02 5.74
C TRP A 79 28.79 -5.01 4.88
N ALA A 80 30.09 -4.84 5.13
CA ALA A 80 30.92 -3.85 4.46
C ALA A 80 31.01 -4.10 2.95
N GLY A 81 30.95 -3.03 2.16
CA GLY A 81 31.08 -3.08 0.69
C GLY A 81 29.89 -3.71 -0.05
N LYS A 82 28.84 -4.13 0.64
CA LYS A 82 27.66 -4.73 0.01
C LYS A 82 26.65 -3.69 -0.44
N THR A 83 25.95 -4.01 -1.53
CA THR A 83 24.80 -3.23 -2.03
C THR A 83 23.59 -3.35 -1.08
N ALA A 84 22.59 -2.48 -1.23
CA ALA A 84 21.36 -2.56 -0.43
C ALA A 84 20.65 -3.91 -0.59
N GLU A 85 20.60 -4.45 -1.81
CA GLU A 85 20.04 -5.78 -2.08
C GLU A 85 20.83 -6.89 -1.38
N GLN A 86 22.14 -6.89 -1.46
CA GLN A 86 22.98 -7.89 -0.79
C GLN A 86 22.84 -7.82 0.74
N ARG A 87 22.67 -6.63 1.29
CA ARG A 87 22.41 -6.43 2.72
C ARG A 87 21.03 -6.95 3.11
N TYR A 88 20.02 -6.70 2.25
CA TYR A 88 18.70 -7.27 2.43
C TYR A 88 18.75 -8.81 2.51
N GLN A 89 19.49 -9.47 1.61
CA GLN A 89 19.64 -10.93 1.62
C GLN A 89 20.27 -11.45 2.92
N LEU A 90 21.20 -10.71 3.54
CA LEU A 90 21.78 -11.09 4.83
C LEU A 90 20.76 -11.07 5.98
N ILE A 91 19.82 -10.13 5.96
CA ILE A 91 18.82 -9.98 7.02
C ILE A 91 17.51 -10.73 6.73
N THR A 92 17.34 -11.26 5.54
CA THR A 92 16.14 -12.04 5.13
C THR A 92 15.74 -13.12 6.14
N PRO A 93 16.66 -13.91 6.76
CA PRO A 93 16.30 -14.90 7.77
C PRO A 93 15.69 -14.34 9.06
N TYR A 94 15.82 -13.04 9.29
CA TYR A 94 15.30 -12.33 10.45
C TYR A 94 14.00 -11.56 10.15
N ILE A 95 13.44 -11.72 8.96
CA ILE A 95 12.17 -11.13 8.53
C ILE A 95 11.11 -12.22 8.50
N ALA A 96 9.99 -12.00 9.17
CA ALA A 96 8.92 -13.01 9.28
C ALA A 96 8.31 -13.39 7.92
N PHE A 97 8.14 -12.43 7.02
CA PHE A 97 7.59 -12.63 5.67
C PHE A 97 8.43 -11.88 4.64
N PRO A 98 9.63 -12.39 4.30
CA PRO A 98 10.51 -11.70 3.38
C PRO A 98 10.01 -11.80 1.94
N ALA A 99 10.21 -10.75 1.15
CA ALA A 99 10.04 -10.81 -0.29
C ALA A 99 11.33 -11.36 -0.95
N ALA A 100 11.24 -11.76 -2.21
CA ALA A 100 12.38 -12.29 -2.96
C ALA A 100 13.50 -11.27 -3.18
N SER A 101 13.17 -9.96 -3.18
CA SER A 101 14.12 -8.86 -3.33
C SER A 101 13.70 -7.66 -2.50
N LEU A 102 14.64 -6.75 -2.23
CA LEU A 102 14.36 -5.49 -1.52
C LEU A 102 13.32 -4.64 -2.27
N SER A 103 13.39 -4.59 -3.59
CA SER A 103 12.43 -3.86 -4.41
C SER A 103 11.01 -4.42 -4.29
N ASN A 104 10.86 -5.74 -4.20
CA ASN A 104 9.56 -6.38 -3.99
C ASN A 104 9.07 -6.27 -2.53
N PHE A 105 9.99 -6.02 -1.60
CA PHE A 105 9.65 -5.77 -0.21
C PHE A 105 9.10 -4.36 0.01
N LEU A 106 9.43 -3.39 -0.82
CA LEU A 106 8.89 -2.03 -0.77
C LEU A 106 7.52 -1.94 -1.48
N PRO A 107 6.65 -0.95 -1.12
CA PRO A 107 5.28 -0.87 -1.67
C PRO A 107 5.23 -0.58 -3.17
N SER A 108 6.19 0.15 -3.69
CA SER A 108 6.33 0.43 -5.13
C SER A 108 7.79 0.77 -5.48
N SER A 109 8.09 0.87 -6.77
CA SER A 109 9.41 1.26 -7.28
C SER A 109 9.81 2.71 -6.95
N ASP A 110 8.86 3.52 -6.49
CA ASP A 110 9.10 4.92 -6.12
C ASP A 110 9.77 5.07 -4.75
N TYR A 111 9.84 3.96 -4.00
CA TYR A 111 10.51 3.90 -2.70
C TYR A 111 11.83 3.18 -2.80
N SER A 112 12.82 3.68 -2.07
CA SER A 112 14.11 3.03 -1.93
C SER A 112 14.63 3.12 -0.50
N ILE A 113 15.48 2.17 -0.12
CA ILE A 113 16.10 2.12 1.19
C ILE A 113 17.61 2.07 1.04
N THR A 114 18.28 2.88 1.85
CA THR A 114 19.73 2.87 2.00
C THR A 114 20.09 2.54 3.44
N PHE A 115 20.79 1.43 3.64
CA PHE A 115 21.28 1.03 4.94
C PHE A 115 22.57 1.78 5.27
N ASP A 116 22.77 2.11 6.55
CA ASP A 116 24.07 2.61 7.01
C ASP A 116 25.20 1.59 6.71
N ALA A 117 26.33 2.10 6.28
CA ALA A 117 27.44 1.27 5.82
C ALA A 117 28.21 0.59 6.95
N SER A 118 28.25 1.21 8.12
CA SER A 118 29.13 0.81 9.23
C SER A 118 28.38 0.33 10.47
N ALA A 119 27.24 0.90 10.76
CA ALA A 119 26.51 0.65 12.00
C ALA A 119 24.97 0.54 11.81
N PRO A 120 24.46 -0.35 10.92
CA PRO A 120 23.03 -0.44 10.64
C PRO A 120 22.19 -0.89 11.84
N HIS A 121 22.80 -1.42 12.88
CA HIS A 121 22.16 -1.77 14.15
C HIS A 121 22.01 -0.60 15.12
N LYS A 122 22.65 0.54 14.83
CA LYS A 122 22.61 1.78 15.65
C LYS A 122 21.98 2.94 14.91
N VAL A 123 22.05 2.94 13.59
CA VAL A 123 21.56 4.02 12.73
C VAL A 123 20.46 3.46 11.86
N LYS A 124 19.29 4.10 11.88
CA LYS A 124 18.17 3.72 11.02
C LYS A 124 18.53 3.84 9.55
N ALA A 125 18.04 2.92 8.75
CA ALA A 125 18.13 3.01 7.30
C ALA A 125 17.39 4.26 6.78
N THR A 126 17.91 4.88 5.74
CA THR A 126 17.27 6.03 5.12
C THR A 126 16.20 5.56 4.14
N LEU A 127 14.95 5.99 4.35
CA LEU A 127 13.83 5.74 3.45
C LEU A 127 13.66 6.94 2.53
N MET A 128 13.71 6.69 1.22
CA MET A 128 13.44 7.67 0.18
C MET A 128 12.13 7.32 -0.51
N GLY A 129 11.31 8.32 -0.77
CA GLY A 129 10.04 8.19 -1.48
C GLY A 129 10.08 8.81 -2.87
N PRO A 130 8.90 9.02 -3.48
CA PRO A 130 8.77 9.62 -4.80
C PRO A 130 9.58 10.92 -4.94
N GLY A 131 10.29 11.07 -6.06
CA GLY A 131 11.16 12.21 -6.31
C GLY A 131 12.40 12.27 -5.41
N SER A 132 12.86 11.14 -4.87
CA SER A 132 14.01 11.05 -3.95
C SER A 132 13.84 11.89 -2.68
N THR A 133 12.61 12.02 -2.19
CA THR A 133 12.31 12.75 -0.96
C THR A 133 12.61 11.89 0.25
N ASN A 134 13.41 12.37 1.20
CA ASN A 134 13.67 11.67 2.46
C ASN A 134 12.38 11.62 3.30
N ILE A 135 12.01 10.42 3.73
CA ILE A 135 10.82 10.17 4.57
C ILE A 135 11.30 9.84 5.98
N PRO A 136 11.10 10.74 6.94
CA PRO A 136 11.38 10.44 8.35
C PRO A 136 10.36 9.44 8.91
N TYR A 137 10.82 8.51 9.74
CA TYR A 137 10.00 7.49 10.38
C TYR A 137 10.59 7.01 11.72
#